data_9b01f8b616351ad512bef39d100fd5f4
#
_entry.id   9b01f8b616351ad512bef39d100fd5f4
#
_cell.length_a   1.000
_cell.length_b   1.000
_cell.length_c   1.000
_cell.angle_alpha   90.00
_cell.angle_beta   90.00
_cell.angle_gamma   90.00
#
_symmetry.space_group_name_H-M   'P 1'
#
loop_
_entity.id
_entity.type
_entity.pdbx_description
1 polymer ?
#
loop_
_entity_poly.entity_id
_entity_poly.type
_entity_poly.pdbx_seq_one_letter_code
_entity_poly.pdbx_strand_id
1 'polypeptide(L)'
;MSTGAHGNRPTRNQQREAARAKAKELREQQVKTEKRRRLFLQGGIGLGIIAIATIFIVTLATSGPKEGPRPANMASDGIVLSGSGMGAILSDAGAPGSDPIATTPTPGSSTVNIVVYQDYLCPACKAFDEANAQQLQTLVEAGAATLELHPIGMLASRSAGTQYSMRATAAAACVAEY
;
A
#
# COMPACT_ATOMS: atom_id res chain seq x y z
N MET A 1 25.98 87.05 39.04
CA MET A 1 26.98 86.36 38.23
C MET A 1 26.29 85.22 37.54
N SER A 2 25.98 85.38 36.27
CA SER A 2 25.28 84.39 35.46
C SER A 2 26.29 83.77 34.54
N THR A 3 26.64 82.49 34.76
CA THR A 3 27.52 81.72 33.88
C THR A 3 26.66 80.97 32.90
N GLY A 4 26.54 81.54 31.69
CA GLY A 4 25.84 80.88 30.57
C GLY A 4 26.63 79.68 30.08
N ALA A 5 26.01 78.50 30.20
CA ALA A 5 26.51 77.27 29.55
C ALA A 5 26.31 77.41 28.02
N HIS A 6 27.35 77.74 27.30
CA HIS A 6 27.34 77.61 25.83
C HIS A 6 27.34 76.12 25.45
N GLY A 7 26.18 75.59 25.26
CA GLY A 7 26.00 74.26 24.65
C GLY A 7 26.59 74.28 23.24
N ASN A 8 27.64 73.51 23.05
CA ASN A 8 28.38 73.34 21.78
C ASN A 8 27.45 72.74 20.73
N ARG A 9 26.76 73.59 19.95
CA ARG A 9 25.89 73.13 18.84
C ARG A 9 26.79 72.49 17.77
N PRO A 10 26.55 71.23 17.41
CA PRO A 10 27.36 70.56 16.40
C PRO A 10 27.25 71.31 15.09
N THR A 11 28.40 71.46 14.41
CA THR A 11 28.49 72.14 13.11
C THR A 11 27.70 71.40 12.06
N ARG A 12 27.24 72.08 10.99
CA ARG A 12 26.46 71.49 9.89
C ARG A 12 27.18 70.27 9.26
N ASN A 13 28.49 70.25 9.24
CA ASN A 13 29.29 69.12 8.74
C ASN A 13 29.23 67.96 9.72
N GLN A 14 29.38 68.16 10.99
CA GLN A 14 29.24 67.09 12.02
C GLN A 14 27.84 66.48 12.03
N GLN A 15 26.78 67.26 11.82
CA GLN A 15 25.41 66.75 11.70
C GLN A 15 25.25 65.88 10.43
N ARG A 16 25.85 66.25 9.30
CA ARG A 16 25.84 65.49 8.05
C ARG A 16 26.61 64.17 8.18
N GLU A 17 27.74 64.18 8.85
CA GLU A 17 28.55 62.98 9.10
C GLU A 17 27.84 62.02 10.04
N ALA A 18 27.25 62.49 11.12
CA ALA A 18 26.45 61.71 12.04
C ALA A 18 25.21 61.11 11.36
N ALA A 19 24.55 61.86 10.45
CA ALA A 19 23.42 61.35 9.69
C ALA A 19 23.88 60.25 8.67
N ARG A 20 25.03 60.43 8.03
CA ARG A 20 25.61 59.40 7.13
C ARG A 20 26.02 58.14 7.87
N ALA A 21 26.64 58.28 9.05
CA ALA A 21 27.02 57.16 9.91
C ALA A 21 25.77 56.33 10.37
N LYS A 22 24.74 57.03 10.84
CA LYS A 22 23.44 56.40 11.19
C LYS A 22 22.78 55.70 10.01
N ALA A 23 22.78 56.35 8.82
CA ALA A 23 22.20 55.73 7.62
C ALA A 23 22.98 54.48 7.17
N LYS A 24 24.30 54.46 7.33
CA LYS A 24 25.13 53.30 7.05
C LYS A 24 24.84 52.14 8.03
N GLU A 25 24.77 52.45 9.29
CA GLU A 25 24.46 51.47 10.36
C GLU A 25 23.06 50.83 10.18
N LEU A 26 22.06 51.66 9.86
CA LEU A 26 20.71 51.17 9.55
C LEU A 26 20.68 50.27 8.32
N ARG A 27 21.42 50.61 7.26
CA ARG A 27 21.54 49.75 6.05
C ARG A 27 22.22 48.43 6.38
N GLU A 28 23.27 48.41 7.17
CA GLU A 28 23.95 47.17 7.59
C GLU A 28 23.03 46.29 8.44
N GLN A 29 22.24 46.86 9.34
CA GLN A 29 21.26 46.15 10.13
C GLN A 29 20.13 45.54 9.24
N GLN A 30 19.64 46.33 8.28
CA GLN A 30 18.63 45.86 7.33
C GLN A 30 19.14 44.67 6.50
N VAL A 31 20.34 44.76 5.94
CA VAL A 31 20.94 43.67 5.13
C VAL A 31 21.13 42.40 5.99
N LYS A 32 21.56 42.54 7.24
CA LYS A 32 21.70 41.36 8.15
C LYS A 32 20.32 40.72 8.48
N THR A 33 19.31 41.56 8.69
CA THR A 33 17.94 41.09 8.99
C THR A 33 17.31 40.41 7.78
N GLU A 34 17.47 41.00 6.58
CA GLU A 34 16.97 40.40 5.35
C GLU A 34 17.66 39.07 5.02
N LYS A 35 18.98 38.97 5.19
CA LYS A 35 19.69 37.69 5.01
C LYS A 35 19.21 36.64 5.97
N ARG A 36 19.05 36.96 7.27
CA ARG A 36 18.48 36.03 8.26
C ARG A 36 17.06 35.63 7.90
N ARG A 37 16.20 36.58 7.52
CA ARG A 37 14.82 36.31 7.12
C ARG A 37 14.74 35.38 5.90
N ARG A 38 15.57 35.61 4.89
CA ARG A 38 15.66 34.71 3.70
C ARG A 38 16.12 33.32 4.09
N LEU A 39 17.13 33.21 4.94
CA LEU A 39 17.62 31.90 5.41
C LEU A 39 16.54 31.14 6.20
N PHE A 40 15.82 31.84 7.09
CA PHE A 40 14.71 31.26 7.85
C PHE A 40 13.52 30.85 6.97
N LEU A 41 13.17 31.68 5.98
CA LEU A 41 12.09 31.36 5.05
C LEU A 41 12.46 30.18 4.14
N GLN A 42 13.66 30.19 3.56
CA GLN A 42 14.10 29.10 2.68
C GLN A 42 14.34 27.80 3.46
N GLY A 43 14.97 27.86 4.63
CA GLY A 43 15.19 26.70 5.47
C GLY A 43 13.90 26.14 6.09
N GLY A 44 13.00 27.03 6.54
CA GLY A 44 11.71 26.63 7.11
C GLY A 44 10.77 25.96 6.10
N ILE A 45 10.72 26.49 4.87
CA ILE A 45 9.95 25.86 3.77
C ILE A 45 10.55 24.50 3.42
N GLY A 46 11.88 24.38 3.31
CA GLY A 46 12.54 23.11 3.01
C GLY A 46 12.26 22.04 4.06
N LEU A 47 12.40 22.39 5.33
CA LEU A 47 12.09 21.47 6.45
C LEU A 47 10.60 21.11 6.49
N GLY A 48 9.71 22.05 6.21
CA GLY A 48 8.27 21.80 6.13
C GLY A 48 7.91 20.80 5.03
N ILE A 49 8.49 20.92 3.85
CA ILE A 49 8.26 19.99 2.74
C ILE A 49 8.78 18.57 3.10
N ILE A 50 9.97 18.49 3.70
CA ILE A 50 10.52 17.19 4.14
C ILE A 50 9.62 16.55 5.21
N ALA A 51 9.15 17.32 6.18
CA ALA A 51 8.24 16.80 7.22
C ALA A 51 6.91 16.30 6.63
N ILE A 52 6.32 17.03 5.70
CA ILE A 52 5.09 16.60 5.01
C ILE A 52 5.35 15.35 4.18
N ALA A 53 6.45 15.29 3.43
CA ALA A 53 6.82 14.13 2.63
C ALA A 53 7.06 12.89 3.50
N THR A 54 7.75 13.02 4.64
CA THR A 54 7.95 11.90 5.56
C THR A 54 6.66 11.41 6.20
N ILE A 55 5.77 12.32 6.63
CA ILE A 55 4.45 11.95 7.14
C ILE A 55 3.65 11.21 6.05
N PHE A 56 3.68 11.71 4.82
CA PHE A 56 2.96 11.08 3.71
C PHE A 56 3.51 9.69 3.36
N ILE A 57 4.84 9.53 3.34
CA ILE A 57 5.49 8.22 3.12
C ILE A 57 5.15 7.25 4.26
N VAL A 58 5.23 7.68 5.51
CA VAL A 58 4.89 6.85 6.67
C VAL A 58 3.42 6.47 6.65
N THR A 59 2.52 7.40 6.36
CA THR A 59 1.08 7.07 6.26
C THR A 59 0.79 6.09 5.12
N LEU A 60 1.39 6.24 3.95
CA LEU A 60 1.25 5.27 2.86
C LEU A 60 1.81 3.90 3.24
N ALA A 61 2.97 3.84 3.88
CA ALA A 61 3.59 2.59 4.30
C ALA A 61 2.81 1.86 5.41
N THR A 62 2.13 2.62 6.29
CA THR A 62 1.37 2.03 7.41
C THR A 62 -0.12 1.86 7.12
N SER A 63 -0.65 2.47 6.06
CA SER A 63 -2.07 2.38 5.65
C SER A 63 -2.32 1.31 4.60
N GLY A 64 -1.33 0.48 4.28
CA GLY A 64 -1.54 -0.70 3.44
C GLY A 64 -2.66 -1.58 4.01
N PRO A 65 -3.43 -2.27 3.16
CA PRO A 65 -4.42 -3.23 3.66
C PRO A 65 -3.72 -4.23 4.58
N LYS A 66 -4.19 -4.31 5.83
CA LYS A 66 -3.70 -5.33 6.75
C LYS A 66 -4.16 -6.67 6.21
N GLU A 67 -3.24 -7.63 6.14
CA GLU A 67 -3.58 -8.99 5.80
C GLU A 67 -4.61 -9.52 6.81
N GLY A 68 -5.77 -9.91 6.31
CA GLY A 68 -6.80 -10.57 7.09
C GLY A 68 -6.44 -12.03 7.37
N PRO A 69 -7.22 -12.73 8.19
CA PRO A 69 -7.10 -14.18 8.30
C PRO A 69 -7.33 -14.81 6.93
N ARG A 70 -6.67 -15.91 6.67
CA ARG A 70 -6.91 -16.69 5.45
C ARG A 70 -8.29 -17.35 5.55
N PRO A 71 -9.06 -17.45 4.45
CA PRO A 71 -10.36 -18.09 4.47
C PRO A 71 -10.29 -19.54 5.01
N ALA A 72 -11.32 -19.99 5.72
CA ALA A 72 -11.48 -21.39 6.05
C ALA A 72 -11.65 -22.21 4.76
N ASN A 73 -11.34 -23.50 4.83
CA ASN A 73 -11.45 -24.46 3.72
C ASN A 73 -10.53 -24.15 2.50
N MET A 74 -9.54 -23.27 2.71
CA MET A 74 -8.54 -22.87 1.71
C MET A 74 -7.11 -22.92 2.26
N ALA A 75 -6.74 -24.00 2.93
CA ALA A 75 -5.44 -24.12 3.58
C ALA A 75 -4.26 -23.98 2.62
N SER A 76 -4.41 -24.42 1.36
CA SER A 76 -3.41 -24.32 0.30
C SER A 76 -3.54 -23.09 -0.59
N ASP A 77 -4.42 -22.12 -0.26
CA ASP A 77 -4.98 -21.08 -1.17
C ASP A 77 -5.88 -21.65 -2.27
N GLY A 78 -6.17 -22.96 -2.22
CA GLY A 78 -7.08 -23.66 -3.09
C GLY A 78 -8.23 -24.28 -2.30
N ILE A 79 -9.34 -24.50 -2.98
CA ILE A 79 -10.52 -25.22 -2.46
C ILE A 79 -10.38 -26.66 -2.90
N VAL A 80 -10.22 -27.61 -1.97
CA VAL A 80 -10.10 -29.03 -2.30
C VAL A 80 -11.48 -29.70 -2.25
N LEU A 81 -11.94 -30.18 -3.40
CA LEU A 81 -13.21 -30.83 -3.57
C LEU A 81 -13.03 -32.38 -3.62
N SER A 82 -13.87 -33.12 -2.90
CA SER A 82 -13.77 -34.56 -2.84
C SER A 82 -15.13 -35.23 -2.57
N GLY A 83 -15.20 -36.51 -2.83
CA GLY A 83 -16.34 -37.39 -2.51
C GLY A 83 -17.61 -37.13 -3.33
N SER A 84 -18.65 -37.88 -3.02
CA SER A 84 -19.96 -37.77 -3.68
C SER A 84 -20.59 -36.43 -3.40
N GLY A 85 -20.87 -35.65 -4.45
CA GLY A 85 -21.40 -34.28 -4.35
C GLY A 85 -20.36 -33.18 -4.33
N MET A 86 -19.07 -33.49 -4.56
CA MET A 86 -17.97 -32.52 -4.67
C MET A 86 -17.90 -31.57 -3.45
N GLY A 87 -18.02 -32.11 -2.24
CA GLY A 87 -17.90 -31.31 -1.03
C GLY A 87 -16.48 -30.75 -0.82
N ALA A 88 -16.37 -29.54 -0.32
CA ALA A 88 -15.07 -28.99 0.08
C ALA A 88 -14.50 -29.73 1.29
N ILE A 89 -13.22 -30.06 1.25
CA ILE A 89 -12.49 -30.56 2.43
C ILE A 89 -12.34 -29.41 3.42
N LEU A 90 -12.90 -29.64 4.62
CA LEU A 90 -12.90 -28.58 5.65
C LEU A 90 -11.50 -28.38 6.24
N SER A 91 -11.12 -27.17 6.42
CA SER A 91 -9.92 -26.75 7.14
C SER A 91 -10.16 -25.45 7.91
N ASP A 92 -9.42 -25.28 9.00
CA ASP A 92 -9.50 -24.04 9.77
C ASP A 92 -8.97 -22.83 8.97
N ALA A 93 -9.49 -21.66 9.34
CA ALA A 93 -8.96 -20.39 8.82
C ALA A 93 -7.49 -20.21 9.23
N GLY A 94 -6.65 -19.78 8.28
CA GLY A 94 -5.25 -19.54 8.56
C GLY A 94 -5.01 -18.20 9.27
N ALA A 95 -3.94 -18.09 10.06
CA ALA A 95 -3.56 -16.83 10.69
C ALA A 95 -3.20 -15.77 9.64
N PRO A 96 -3.42 -14.46 9.94
CA PRO A 96 -2.98 -13.38 9.06
C PRO A 96 -1.48 -13.47 8.73
N GLY A 97 -1.14 -13.42 7.44
CA GLY A 97 0.26 -13.50 6.98
C GLY A 97 0.91 -14.86 7.09
N SER A 98 0.15 -15.94 7.43
CA SER A 98 0.70 -17.30 7.40
C SER A 98 0.89 -17.82 5.98
N ASP A 99 1.88 -18.66 5.76
CA ASP A 99 2.09 -19.34 4.49
C ASP A 99 0.98 -20.38 4.23
N PRO A 100 0.63 -20.63 2.94
CA PRO A 100 -0.29 -21.70 2.57
C PRO A 100 0.29 -23.07 2.90
N ILE A 101 -0.58 -23.98 3.31
CA ILE A 101 -0.22 -25.36 3.56
C ILE A 101 -0.48 -26.16 2.28
N ALA A 102 0.57 -26.49 1.54
CA ALA A 102 0.43 -27.23 0.29
C ALA A 102 -0.29 -28.58 0.49
N THR A 103 -1.22 -28.87 -0.40
CA THR A 103 -1.88 -30.19 -0.43
C THR A 103 -0.86 -31.26 -0.82
N THR A 104 -0.67 -32.23 0.05
CA THR A 104 0.26 -33.34 -0.18
C THR A 104 -0.53 -34.60 -0.52
N PRO A 105 -0.27 -35.23 -1.68
CA PRO A 105 -0.87 -36.49 -2.03
C PRO A 105 -0.55 -37.56 -0.96
N THR A 106 -1.52 -38.34 -0.57
CA THR A 106 -1.30 -39.44 0.38
C THR A 106 -0.44 -40.53 -0.30
N PRO A 107 0.73 -40.88 0.23
CA PRO A 107 1.58 -41.91 -0.34
C PRO A 107 0.82 -43.27 -0.43
N GLY A 108 0.87 -43.90 -1.58
CA GLY A 108 0.19 -45.17 -1.81
C GLY A 108 -1.31 -45.07 -2.10
N SER A 109 -1.88 -43.88 -2.11
CA SER A 109 -3.25 -43.66 -2.58
C SER A 109 -3.36 -43.83 -4.08
N SER A 110 -4.45 -44.46 -4.54
CA SER A 110 -4.83 -44.51 -5.95
C SER A 110 -5.55 -43.24 -6.43
N THR A 111 -5.87 -42.33 -5.49
CA THR A 111 -6.54 -41.06 -5.80
C THR A 111 -5.54 -40.02 -6.36
N VAL A 112 -5.87 -39.44 -7.49
CA VAL A 112 -5.07 -38.43 -8.14
C VAL A 112 -5.50 -37.05 -7.65
N ASN A 113 -4.55 -36.17 -7.30
CA ASN A 113 -4.87 -34.76 -7.04
C ASN A 113 -4.77 -33.94 -8.34
N ILE A 114 -5.89 -33.38 -8.77
CA ILE A 114 -5.98 -32.51 -9.96
C ILE A 114 -6.01 -31.07 -9.46
N VAL A 115 -5.00 -30.28 -9.81
CA VAL A 115 -4.88 -28.87 -9.41
C VAL A 115 -5.20 -27.98 -10.59
N VAL A 116 -6.15 -27.06 -10.41
CA VAL A 116 -6.60 -26.11 -11.43
C VAL A 116 -6.46 -24.69 -10.93
N TYR A 117 -5.70 -23.88 -11.63
CA TYR A 117 -5.61 -22.43 -11.40
C TYR A 117 -6.56 -21.71 -12.35
N GLN A 118 -7.53 -21.00 -11.79
CA GLN A 118 -8.63 -20.41 -12.55
C GLN A 118 -8.79 -18.92 -12.30
N ASP A 119 -8.78 -18.15 -13.39
CA ASP A 119 -9.19 -16.73 -13.38
C ASP A 119 -10.56 -16.61 -14.05
N TYR A 120 -11.54 -16.09 -13.33
CA TYR A 120 -12.92 -15.97 -13.82
C TYR A 120 -13.12 -14.95 -14.94
N LEU A 121 -12.10 -14.17 -15.29
CA LEU A 121 -12.08 -13.31 -16.47
C LEU A 121 -11.44 -14.01 -17.69
N CYS A 122 -10.81 -15.17 -17.51
CA CYS A 122 -10.03 -15.84 -18.53
C CYS A 122 -10.91 -16.67 -19.49
N PRO A 123 -10.99 -16.35 -20.81
CA PRO A 123 -11.78 -17.14 -21.73
C PRO A 123 -11.30 -18.58 -21.92
N ALA A 124 -9.98 -18.81 -21.80
CA ALA A 124 -9.40 -20.14 -21.89
C ALA A 124 -9.77 -21.01 -20.68
N CYS A 125 -9.82 -20.43 -19.46
CA CYS A 125 -10.28 -21.13 -18.28
C CYS A 125 -11.75 -21.53 -18.42
N LYS A 126 -12.60 -20.62 -18.91
CA LYS A 126 -13.99 -20.93 -19.22
C LYS A 126 -14.12 -22.09 -20.21
N ALA A 127 -13.40 -22.07 -21.30
CA ALA A 127 -13.41 -23.13 -22.30
C ALA A 127 -12.95 -24.48 -21.73
N PHE A 128 -11.96 -24.47 -20.83
CA PHE A 128 -11.52 -25.65 -20.11
C PHE A 128 -12.62 -26.22 -19.23
N ASP A 129 -13.30 -25.38 -18.46
CA ASP A 129 -14.42 -25.79 -17.58
C ASP A 129 -15.56 -26.38 -18.41
N GLU A 130 -15.98 -25.70 -19.47
CA GLU A 130 -17.06 -26.17 -20.34
C GLU A 130 -16.77 -27.55 -20.95
N ALA A 131 -15.51 -27.83 -21.27
CA ALA A 131 -15.10 -29.09 -21.88
C ALA A 131 -14.89 -30.22 -20.86
N ASN A 132 -14.48 -29.92 -19.63
CA ASN A 132 -13.98 -30.94 -18.70
C ASN A 132 -14.78 -31.08 -17.40
N ALA A 133 -15.65 -30.11 -17.04
CA ALA A 133 -16.33 -30.10 -15.74
C ALA A 133 -17.06 -31.42 -15.42
N GLN A 134 -17.77 -31.99 -16.37
CA GLN A 134 -18.51 -33.24 -16.18
C GLN A 134 -17.58 -34.44 -15.93
N GLN A 135 -16.47 -34.52 -16.63
CA GLN A 135 -15.47 -35.58 -16.44
C GLN A 135 -14.78 -35.45 -15.07
N LEU A 136 -14.36 -34.23 -14.72
CA LEU A 136 -13.77 -33.92 -13.42
C LEU A 136 -14.72 -34.30 -12.27
N GLN A 137 -15.99 -33.89 -12.37
CA GLN A 137 -17.01 -34.27 -11.41
C GLN A 137 -17.12 -35.80 -11.27
N THR A 138 -17.21 -36.52 -12.38
CA THR A 138 -17.31 -38.00 -12.34
C THR A 138 -16.11 -38.63 -11.66
N LEU A 139 -14.91 -38.16 -11.89
CA LEU A 139 -13.67 -38.67 -11.28
C LEU A 139 -13.64 -38.41 -9.77
N VAL A 140 -14.08 -37.21 -9.35
CA VAL A 140 -14.12 -36.84 -7.92
C VAL A 140 -15.19 -37.60 -7.19
N GLU A 141 -16.39 -37.71 -7.74
CA GLU A 141 -17.49 -38.48 -7.14
C GLU A 141 -17.19 -39.98 -7.03
N ALA A 142 -16.42 -40.52 -7.97
CA ALA A 142 -15.95 -41.89 -7.91
C ALA A 142 -14.78 -42.12 -6.92
N GLY A 143 -14.26 -41.07 -6.30
CA GLY A 143 -13.08 -41.12 -5.43
C GLY A 143 -11.77 -41.40 -6.16
N ALA A 144 -11.76 -41.37 -7.50
CA ALA A 144 -10.57 -41.55 -8.33
C ALA A 144 -9.66 -40.32 -8.33
N ALA A 145 -10.22 -39.14 -8.09
CA ALA A 145 -9.49 -37.88 -8.00
C ALA A 145 -10.02 -36.99 -6.85
N THR A 146 -9.17 -36.06 -6.41
CA THR A 146 -9.57 -34.84 -5.73
C THR A 146 -9.34 -33.68 -6.70
N LEU A 147 -10.18 -32.66 -6.64
CA LEU A 147 -10.05 -31.44 -7.46
C LEU A 147 -9.71 -30.25 -6.57
N GLU A 148 -8.55 -29.69 -6.73
CA GLU A 148 -8.09 -28.52 -6.01
C GLU A 148 -8.17 -27.29 -6.90
N LEU A 149 -9.12 -26.40 -6.61
CA LEU A 149 -9.36 -25.18 -7.37
C LEU A 149 -8.66 -24.00 -6.70
N HIS A 150 -7.74 -23.37 -7.41
CA HIS A 150 -7.07 -22.14 -7.00
C HIS A 150 -7.65 -20.94 -7.76
N PRO A 151 -8.56 -20.17 -7.16
CA PRO A 151 -9.02 -18.92 -7.74
C PRO A 151 -7.89 -17.92 -7.78
N ILE A 152 -7.57 -17.37 -8.95
CA ILE A 152 -6.50 -16.40 -9.13
C ILE A 152 -7.00 -15.13 -9.82
N GLY A 153 -6.37 -13.98 -9.51
CA GLY A 153 -6.69 -12.67 -10.08
C GLY A 153 -5.67 -12.18 -11.09
N MET A 154 -5.14 -13.06 -11.93
CA MET A 154 -4.04 -12.78 -12.87
C MET A 154 -4.40 -11.71 -13.92
N LEU A 155 -5.67 -11.62 -14.32
CA LEU A 155 -6.17 -10.69 -15.32
C LEU A 155 -6.74 -9.39 -14.70
N ALA A 156 -6.42 -9.06 -13.45
CA ALA A 156 -6.91 -7.85 -12.79
C ALA A 156 -6.63 -6.58 -13.58
N SER A 157 -5.44 -6.44 -14.16
CA SER A 157 -5.06 -5.29 -15.02
C SER A 157 -5.85 -5.21 -16.32
N ARG A 158 -6.43 -6.33 -16.79
CA ARG A 158 -7.26 -6.40 -18.00
C ARG A 158 -8.75 -6.23 -17.72
N SER A 159 -9.13 -5.99 -16.48
CA SER A 159 -10.52 -5.82 -16.04
C SER A 159 -11.10 -4.42 -16.35
N ALA A 160 -10.51 -3.64 -17.24
CA ALA A 160 -10.92 -2.27 -17.56
C ALA A 160 -11.15 -1.37 -16.33
N GLY A 161 -10.29 -1.46 -15.33
CA GLY A 161 -10.37 -0.71 -14.07
C GLY A 161 -11.38 -1.23 -13.05
N THR A 162 -12.21 -2.21 -13.40
CA THR A 162 -13.25 -2.76 -12.50
C THR A 162 -12.70 -3.71 -11.45
N GLN A 163 -11.46 -4.17 -11.58
CA GLN A 163 -10.84 -5.21 -10.73
C GLN A 163 -11.67 -6.50 -10.68
N TYR A 164 -12.40 -6.82 -11.75
CA TYR A 164 -13.33 -7.96 -11.78
C TYR A 164 -12.66 -9.27 -11.38
N SER A 165 -11.50 -9.56 -11.99
CA SER A 165 -10.74 -10.79 -11.70
C SER A 165 -10.46 -10.96 -10.21
N MET A 166 -9.94 -9.93 -9.53
CA MET A 166 -9.70 -9.95 -8.08
C MET A 166 -10.97 -10.10 -7.25
N ARG A 167 -12.04 -9.39 -7.62
CA ARG A 167 -13.30 -9.46 -6.89
C ARG A 167 -13.97 -10.84 -7.03
N ALA A 168 -13.88 -11.46 -8.20
CA ALA A 168 -14.40 -12.79 -8.44
C ALA A 168 -13.62 -13.85 -7.64
N THR A 169 -12.29 -13.74 -7.57
CA THR A 169 -11.44 -14.56 -6.71
C THR A 169 -11.83 -14.42 -5.24
N ALA A 170 -12.02 -13.19 -4.75
CA ALA A 170 -12.47 -12.97 -3.37
C ALA A 170 -13.87 -13.55 -3.10
N ALA A 171 -14.79 -13.46 -4.08
CA ALA A 171 -16.12 -14.06 -3.95
C ALA A 171 -16.06 -15.58 -3.86
N ALA A 172 -15.19 -16.24 -4.63
CA ALA A 172 -14.97 -17.69 -4.54
C ALA A 172 -14.46 -18.10 -3.15
N ALA A 173 -13.54 -17.33 -2.57
CA ALA A 173 -13.06 -17.55 -1.21
C ALA A 173 -14.18 -17.42 -0.17
N CYS A 174 -15.07 -16.43 -0.30
CA CYS A 174 -16.24 -16.31 0.57
C CYS A 174 -17.19 -17.51 0.44
N VAL A 175 -17.37 -18.06 -0.75
CA VAL A 175 -18.22 -19.26 -0.94
C VAL A 175 -17.58 -20.51 -0.32
N ALA A 176 -16.24 -20.61 -0.35
CA ALA A 176 -15.53 -21.73 0.26
C ALA A 176 -15.62 -21.74 1.79
N GLU A 177 -15.81 -20.56 2.41
CA GLU A 177 -15.87 -20.43 3.87
C GLU A 177 -17.20 -20.94 4.48
N TYR A 178 -18.27 -20.96 3.68
CA TYR A 178 -19.63 -21.38 4.11
C TYR A 178 -20.07 -22.68 3.47
#